data_bc9f78cfb721efa70aa28560b83d807a
#
_entry.id   bc9f78cfb721efa70aa28560b83d807a
#
_cell.length_a   1.000
_cell.length_b   1.000
_cell.length_c   1.000
_cell.angle_alpha   90.00
_cell.angle_beta   90.00
_cell.angle_gamma   90.00
#
_symmetry.space_group_name_H-M   'P 1'
#
loop_
_entity.id
_entity.type
_entity.pdbx_description
1 polymer ?
#
loop_
_entity_poly.entity_id
_entity_poly.type
_entity_poly.pdbx_seq_one_letter_code
_entity_poly.pdbx_strand_id
1 'polypeptide(L)'
;MNFILLTLIKLGVLLFVFMTTLAYLQWIERKELAHIQLRMGPSRVGPFGLLQPLADVIKLVTKEGMIPSHVHKFFYLLAPFVAVTLALTSIAVIPFGPKVTVFGVETYLQMTDLSIGILFLLAISTLGTYGIALAGWSSNNKYSLLGGLRASAQLISYEQPMEKAIAAPLLVLNTLSLREMVNGQEGFWFGFIPKWTVFQTLPLQLVSFLVYLIA
;
A
#
# COMPACT_ATOMS: atom_id res chain seq x y z
N MET A 1 -3.42 -30.95 -1.49
CA MET A 1 -2.29 -30.01 -1.61
C MET A 1 -1.98 -29.46 -0.22
N ASN A 2 -0.72 -29.45 0.20
CA ASN A 2 -0.38 -28.98 1.55
C ASN A 2 -0.72 -27.49 1.70
N PHE A 3 -1.35 -27.13 2.82
CA PHE A 3 -1.71 -25.73 3.15
C PHE A 3 -0.54 -24.77 2.96
N ILE A 4 0.66 -25.17 3.38
CA ILE A 4 1.89 -24.37 3.24
C ILE A 4 2.21 -24.09 1.76
N LEU A 5 2.12 -25.10 0.89
CA LEU A 5 2.40 -24.95 -0.53
C LEU A 5 1.42 -23.97 -1.20
N LEU A 6 0.13 -24.08 -0.88
CA LEU A 6 -0.89 -23.16 -1.38
C LEU A 6 -0.62 -21.72 -0.94
N THR A 7 -0.26 -21.54 0.33
CA THR A 7 0.06 -20.21 0.88
C THR A 7 1.29 -19.59 0.21
N LEU A 8 2.32 -20.38 -0.03
CA LEU A 8 3.53 -19.93 -0.74
C LEU A 8 3.24 -19.55 -2.19
N ILE A 9 2.41 -20.32 -2.89
CA ILE A 9 1.98 -20.00 -4.27
C ILE A 9 1.20 -18.67 -4.29
N LYS A 10 0.24 -18.49 -3.38
CA LYS A 10 -0.51 -17.23 -3.26
C LYS A 10 0.41 -16.06 -3.00
N LEU A 11 1.33 -16.20 -2.06
CA LEU A 11 2.30 -15.15 -1.73
C LEU A 11 3.15 -14.79 -2.96
N GLY A 12 3.66 -15.79 -3.67
CA GLY A 12 4.46 -15.57 -4.88
C GLY A 12 3.68 -14.83 -5.98
N VAL A 13 2.45 -15.28 -6.25
CA VAL A 13 1.58 -14.63 -7.25
C VAL A 13 1.23 -13.20 -6.83
N LEU A 14 0.85 -12.99 -5.57
CA LEU A 14 0.48 -11.68 -5.05
C LEU A 14 1.67 -10.70 -5.14
N LEU A 15 2.84 -11.10 -4.68
CA LEU A 15 4.05 -10.28 -4.76
C LEU A 15 4.43 -9.98 -6.22
N PHE A 16 4.35 -10.97 -7.10
CA PHE A 16 4.64 -10.78 -8.53
C PHE A 16 3.70 -9.75 -9.17
N VAL A 17 2.40 -9.89 -8.97
CA VAL A 17 1.39 -8.96 -9.49
C VAL A 17 1.61 -7.57 -8.90
N PHE A 18 1.80 -7.47 -7.59
CA PHE A 18 2.01 -6.20 -6.90
C PHE A 18 3.27 -5.47 -7.38
N MET A 19 4.41 -6.17 -7.42
CA MET A 19 5.68 -5.59 -7.90
C MET A 19 5.63 -5.17 -9.37
N THR A 20 4.96 -5.97 -10.19
CA THR A 20 4.77 -5.63 -11.62
C THR A 20 3.88 -4.39 -11.77
N THR A 21 2.79 -4.31 -11.00
CA THR A 21 1.90 -3.14 -11.00
C THR A 21 2.64 -1.88 -10.57
N LEU A 22 3.42 -1.93 -9.49
CA LEU A 22 4.25 -0.81 -9.03
C LEU A 22 5.26 -0.36 -10.10
N ALA A 23 5.91 -1.30 -10.77
CA ALA A 23 6.87 -1.02 -11.84
C ALA A 23 6.22 -0.25 -12.99
N TYR A 24 5.02 -0.67 -13.43
CA TYR A 24 4.30 0.02 -14.49
C TYR A 24 3.63 1.32 -14.06
N LEU A 25 3.19 1.44 -12.82
CA LEU A 25 2.72 2.72 -12.25
C LEU A 25 3.82 3.77 -12.32
N GLN A 26 5.07 3.42 -11.96
CA GLN A 26 6.21 4.33 -12.08
C GLN A 26 6.50 4.73 -13.54
N TRP A 27 6.29 3.81 -14.50
CA TRP A 27 6.44 4.13 -15.92
C TRP A 27 5.35 5.11 -16.39
N ILE A 28 4.08 4.91 -15.98
CA ILE A 28 2.96 5.81 -16.26
C ILE A 28 3.25 7.20 -15.68
N GLU A 29 3.58 7.27 -14.39
CA GLU A 29 3.91 8.53 -13.71
C GLU A 29 4.96 9.33 -14.48
N ARG A 30 6.06 8.70 -14.87
CA ARG A 30 7.13 9.36 -15.65
C ARG A 30 6.66 9.84 -17.02
N LYS A 31 5.74 9.13 -17.66
CA LYS A 31 5.17 9.57 -18.95
C LYS A 31 4.24 10.75 -18.78
N GLU A 32 3.33 10.70 -17.82
CA GLU A 32 2.39 11.79 -17.54
C GLU A 32 3.13 13.07 -17.12
N LEU A 33 4.09 12.96 -16.21
CA LEU A 33 4.94 14.10 -15.82
C LEU A 33 5.72 14.68 -17.03
N ALA A 34 6.19 13.85 -17.94
CA ALA A 34 6.86 14.33 -19.14
C ALA A 34 5.91 15.10 -20.07
N HIS A 35 4.68 14.61 -20.26
CA HIS A 35 3.66 15.32 -21.04
C HIS A 35 3.30 16.69 -20.42
N ILE A 36 3.11 16.75 -19.11
CA ILE A 36 2.85 18.00 -18.38
C ILE A 36 4.02 18.99 -18.56
N GLN A 37 5.25 18.47 -18.58
CA GLN A 37 6.47 19.27 -18.76
C GLN A 37 6.84 19.52 -20.23
N LEU A 38 6.00 19.15 -21.18
CA LEU A 38 6.22 19.29 -22.63
C LEU A 38 7.55 18.66 -23.11
N ARG A 39 7.94 17.50 -22.54
CA ARG A 39 9.11 16.73 -22.91
C ARG A 39 8.78 15.26 -23.20
N MET A 40 9.68 14.55 -23.84
CA MET A 40 9.53 13.10 -24.06
C MET A 40 9.81 12.32 -22.77
N GLY A 41 8.87 11.44 -22.39
CA GLY A 41 9.05 10.45 -21.33
C GLY A 41 9.89 9.24 -21.76
N PRO A 42 9.98 8.19 -20.96
CA PRO A 42 10.69 6.95 -21.29
C PRO A 42 10.19 6.37 -22.62
N SER A 43 11.07 6.26 -23.62
CA SER A 43 10.70 5.81 -24.98
C SER A 43 11.73 4.89 -25.63
N ARG A 44 12.97 4.84 -25.10
CA ARG A 44 14.10 4.16 -25.77
C ARG A 44 14.27 2.69 -25.39
N VAL A 45 13.87 2.28 -24.18
CA VAL A 45 14.07 0.92 -23.67
C VAL A 45 12.83 0.08 -23.96
N GLY A 46 12.88 -0.71 -25.03
CA GLY A 46 11.75 -1.46 -25.56
C GLY A 46 10.69 -0.60 -26.26
N PRO A 47 9.61 -1.21 -26.77
CA PRO A 47 8.53 -0.48 -27.42
C PRO A 47 7.90 0.54 -26.44
N PHE A 48 7.85 1.81 -26.83
CA PHE A 48 7.29 2.90 -26.02
C PHE A 48 7.90 3.06 -24.60
N GLY A 49 9.10 2.47 -24.35
CA GLY A 49 9.74 2.51 -23.04
C GLY A 49 9.17 1.53 -22.01
N LEU A 50 8.41 0.51 -22.44
CA LEU A 50 7.79 -0.48 -21.54
C LEU A 50 8.79 -1.31 -20.74
N LEU A 51 10.01 -1.50 -21.24
CA LEU A 51 11.08 -2.22 -20.53
C LEU A 51 11.91 -1.31 -19.62
N GLN A 52 11.57 -0.03 -19.51
CA GLN A 52 12.28 0.91 -18.64
C GLN A 52 12.29 0.48 -17.16
N PRO A 53 11.18 0.01 -16.56
CA PRO A 53 11.19 -0.46 -15.18
C PRO A 53 12.17 -1.61 -14.96
N LEU A 54 12.28 -2.55 -15.90
CA LEU A 54 13.23 -3.66 -15.82
C LEU A 54 14.69 -3.16 -15.87
N ALA A 55 14.97 -2.23 -16.77
CA ALA A 55 16.30 -1.62 -16.85
C ALA A 55 16.67 -0.87 -15.56
N ASP A 56 15.71 -0.18 -14.94
CA ASP A 56 15.90 0.51 -13.67
C ASP A 56 16.19 -0.48 -12.52
N VAL A 57 15.50 -1.62 -12.48
CA VAL A 57 15.78 -2.68 -11.48
C VAL A 57 17.18 -3.23 -11.65
N ILE A 58 17.57 -3.60 -12.88
CA ILE A 58 18.92 -4.11 -13.15
C ILE A 58 19.98 -3.09 -12.75
N LYS A 59 19.78 -1.83 -13.12
CA LYS A 59 20.68 -0.73 -12.74
C LYS A 59 20.83 -0.59 -11.24
N LEU A 60 19.73 -0.65 -10.49
CA LEU A 60 19.74 -0.50 -9.03
C LEU A 60 20.43 -1.68 -8.34
N VAL A 61 20.20 -2.92 -8.82
CA VAL A 61 20.85 -4.13 -8.28
C VAL A 61 22.35 -4.15 -8.54
N THR A 62 22.80 -3.66 -9.71
CA THR A 62 24.22 -3.64 -10.08
C THR A 62 24.98 -2.42 -9.56
N LYS A 63 24.27 -1.42 -9.03
CA LYS A 63 24.88 -0.20 -8.48
C LYS A 63 25.47 -0.43 -7.11
N GLU A 64 26.67 0.08 -6.88
CA GLU A 64 27.29 0.06 -5.55
C GLU A 64 26.49 0.84 -4.52
N GLY A 65 26.20 0.21 -3.37
CA GLY A 65 25.54 0.83 -2.23
C GLY A 65 26.51 1.68 -1.42
N MET A 66 26.36 3.01 -1.41
CA MET A 66 27.18 3.90 -0.60
C MET A 66 26.51 4.14 0.76
N ILE A 67 27.18 3.72 1.83
CA ILE A 67 26.77 4.03 3.20
C ILE A 67 27.74 5.11 3.73
N PRO A 68 27.24 6.30 4.11
CA PRO A 68 28.09 7.35 4.67
C PRO A 68 28.84 6.87 5.93
N SER A 69 30.08 7.32 6.13
CA SER A 69 30.94 6.85 7.23
C SER A 69 30.48 7.29 8.62
N HIS A 70 29.73 8.38 8.69
CA HIS A 70 29.29 9.02 9.95
C HIS A 70 27.92 8.54 10.46
N VAL A 71 27.26 7.59 9.77
CA VAL A 71 25.93 7.09 10.16
C VAL A 71 26.02 5.90 11.11
N HIS A 72 24.96 5.69 11.88
CA HIS A 72 24.76 4.47 12.66
C HIS A 72 24.31 3.32 11.74
N LYS A 73 25.25 2.59 11.17
CA LYS A 73 25.03 1.60 10.08
C LYS A 73 23.88 0.64 10.34
N PHE A 74 23.78 0.07 11.54
CA PHE A 74 22.71 -0.87 11.88
C PHE A 74 21.32 -0.23 11.74
N PHE A 75 21.09 0.90 12.37
CA PHE A 75 19.79 1.59 12.31
C PHE A 75 19.52 2.21 10.94
N TYR A 76 20.56 2.63 10.23
CA TYR A 76 20.45 3.15 8.88
C TYR A 76 19.92 2.11 7.88
N LEU A 77 20.37 0.85 8.01
CA LEU A 77 19.87 -0.26 7.19
C LEU A 77 18.53 -0.80 7.72
N LEU A 78 18.29 -0.74 9.02
CA LEU A 78 17.04 -1.19 9.64
C LEU A 78 15.84 -0.31 9.25
N ALA A 79 16.04 1.00 9.10
CA ALA A 79 14.97 1.93 8.79
C ALA A 79 14.20 1.60 7.50
N PRO A 80 14.82 1.45 6.32
CA PRO A 80 14.12 1.06 5.11
C PRO A 80 13.58 -0.38 5.19
N PHE A 81 14.27 -1.29 5.90
CA PHE A 81 13.78 -2.64 6.12
C PHE A 81 12.46 -2.65 6.89
N VAL A 82 12.35 -1.89 7.97
CA VAL A 82 11.11 -1.74 8.75
C VAL A 82 10.00 -1.18 7.87
N ALA A 83 10.25 -0.09 7.16
CA ALA A 83 9.26 0.54 6.30
C ALA A 83 8.72 -0.43 5.23
N VAL A 84 9.58 -1.14 4.51
CA VAL A 84 9.20 -2.10 3.47
C VAL A 84 8.47 -3.30 4.06
N THR A 85 8.96 -3.85 5.19
CA THR A 85 8.33 -5.01 5.82
C THR A 85 6.91 -4.70 6.27
N LEU A 86 6.68 -3.55 6.89
CA LEU A 86 5.35 -3.13 7.33
C LEU A 86 4.42 -2.88 6.13
N ALA A 87 4.90 -2.21 5.09
CA ALA A 87 4.15 -2.00 3.86
C ALA A 87 3.75 -3.32 3.17
N LEU A 88 4.64 -4.31 3.10
CA LEU A 88 4.32 -5.62 2.55
C LEU A 88 3.37 -6.42 3.46
N THR A 89 3.49 -6.27 4.78
CA THR A 89 2.62 -6.97 5.73
C THR A 89 1.18 -6.47 5.65
N SER A 90 0.95 -5.17 5.39
CA SER A 90 -0.39 -4.62 5.22
C SER A 90 -1.17 -5.27 4.07
N ILE A 91 -0.48 -5.70 3.01
CA ILE A 91 -1.08 -6.35 1.84
C ILE A 91 -1.71 -7.71 2.19
N ALA A 92 -1.19 -8.40 3.21
CA ALA A 92 -1.64 -9.75 3.56
C ALA A 92 -3.12 -9.81 4.00
N VAL A 93 -3.68 -8.72 4.49
CA VAL A 93 -5.05 -8.65 5.01
C VAL A 93 -6.04 -8.16 3.96
N ILE A 94 -5.57 -7.58 2.85
CA ILE A 94 -6.43 -7.01 1.82
C ILE A 94 -7.09 -8.12 1.00
N PRO A 95 -8.44 -8.14 0.86
CA PRO A 95 -9.14 -9.04 -0.03
C PRO A 95 -9.05 -8.53 -1.47
N PHE A 96 -8.37 -9.28 -2.35
CA PHE A 96 -8.19 -8.92 -3.76
C PHE A 96 -9.28 -9.47 -4.67
N GLY A 97 -10.11 -10.39 -4.20
CA GLY A 97 -11.17 -10.97 -5.00
C GLY A 97 -11.97 -12.05 -4.31
N PRO A 98 -12.96 -12.62 -5.03
CA PRO A 98 -13.85 -13.63 -4.51
C PRO A 98 -13.14 -14.98 -4.26
N LYS A 99 -13.90 -15.98 -3.87
CA LYS A 99 -13.43 -17.38 -3.82
C LYS A 99 -13.04 -17.86 -5.22
N VAL A 100 -11.87 -18.46 -5.30
CA VAL A 100 -11.34 -19.08 -6.51
C VAL A 100 -10.94 -20.52 -6.20
N THR A 101 -11.19 -21.43 -7.14
CA THR A 101 -10.74 -22.83 -7.03
C THR A 101 -9.35 -22.93 -7.66
N VAL A 102 -8.33 -23.17 -6.85
CA VAL A 102 -6.95 -23.38 -7.31
C VAL A 102 -6.57 -24.82 -7.06
N PHE A 103 -6.31 -25.60 -8.12
CA PHE A 103 -5.99 -27.04 -8.06
C PHE A 103 -6.99 -27.88 -7.24
N GLY A 104 -8.29 -27.58 -7.38
CA GLY A 104 -9.36 -28.32 -6.68
C GLY A 104 -9.57 -27.91 -5.21
N VAL A 105 -8.87 -26.88 -4.71
CA VAL A 105 -9.07 -26.31 -3.37
C VAL A 105 -9.70 -24.94 -3.49
N GLU A 106 -10.87 -24.77 -2.89
CA GLU A 106 -11.51 -23.46 -2.79
C GLU A 106 -10.73 -22.55 -1.83
N THR A 107 -10.37 -21.39 -2.30
CA THR A 107 -9.61 -20.43 -1.51
C THR A 107 -9.98 -19.00 -1.86
N TYR A 108 -9.90 -18.07 -0.90
CA TYR A 108 -10.04 -16.65 -1.19
C TYR A 108 -8.75 -16.06 -1.74
N LEU A 109 -8.88 -15.05 -2.61
CA LEU A 109 -7.75 -14.22 -3.05
C LEU A 109 -7.36 -13.21 -1.95
N GLN A 110 -6.98 -13.75 -0.81
CA GLN A 110 -6.53 -13.04 0.39
C GLN A 110 -5.55 -13.95 1.12
N MET A 111 -4.49 -13.40 1.70
CA MET A 111 -3.51 -14.21 2.43
C MET A 111 -4.05 -14.69 3.77
N THR A 112 -4.61 -13.76 4.55
CA THR A 112 -5.22 -14.04 5.85
C THR A 112 -6.45 -13.19 6.07
N ASP A 113 -7.45 -13.77 6.72
CA ASP A 113 -8.64 -13.06 7.17
C ASP A 113 -8.57 -12.87 8.67
N LEU A 114 -8.45 -11.61 9.08
CA LEU A 114 -8.45 -11.24 10.49
C LEU A 114 -9.79 -10.61 10.85
N SER A 115 -10.40 -11.05 11.94
CA SER A 115 -11.65 -10.45 12.47
C SER A 115 -11.48 -8.96 12.81
N ILE A 116 -10.26 -8.51 13.06
CA ILE A 116 -9.88 -7.11 13.32
C ILE A 116 -9.00 -6.54 12.19
N GLY A 117 -9.26 -6.96 10.94
CA GLY A 117 -8.39 -6.67 9.79
C GLY A 117 -8.14 -5.19 9.55
N ILE A 118 -9.16 -4.34 9.70
CA ILE A 118 -9.01 -2.89 9.53
C ILE A 118 -8.12 -2.26 10.61
N LEU A 119 -8.28 -2.68 11.87
CA LEU A 119 -7.44 -2.19 12.97
C LEU A 119 -5.98 -2.62 12.78
N PHE A 120 -5.78 -3.85 12.33
CA PHE A 120 -4.45 -4.35 12.00
C PHE A 120 -3.79 -3.51 10.89
N LEU A 121 -4.54 -3.19 9.82
CA LEU A 121 -4.05 -2.37 8.71
C LEU A 121 -3.64 -0.97 9.19
N LEU A 122 -4.50 -0.31 9.97
CA LEU A 122 -4.21 1.02 10.53
C LEU A 122 -3.00 0.99 11.46
N ALA A 123 -2.91 0.00 12.35
CA ALA A 123 -1.77 -0.15 13.26
C ALA A 123 -0.45 -0.36 12.50
N ILE A 124 -0.45 -1.19 11.46
CA ILE A 124 0.75 -1.43 10.62
C ILE A 124 1.14 -0.18 9.84
N SER A 125 0.18 0.57 9.32
CA SER A 125 0.41 1.86 8.64
C SER A 125 1.13 2.84 9.58
N THR A 126 0.58 3.06 10.76
CA THR A 126 1.14 3.98 11.76
C THR A 126 2.55 3.56 12.20
N LEU A 127 2.80 2.25 12.35
CA LEU A 127 4.14 1.74 12.65
C LEU A 127 5.16 2.06 11.54
N GLY A 128 4.71 2.25 10.29
CA GLY A 128 5.56 2.68 9.17
C GLY A 128 6.27 4.02 9.41
N THR A 129 5.67 4.91 10.19
CA THR A 129 6.25 6.22 10.54
C THR A 129 7.55 6.10 11.32
N TYR A 130 7.70 5.02 12.13
CA TYR A 130 8.96 4.75 12.83
C TYR A 130 10.14 4.51 11.89
N GLY A 131 9.90 3.90 10.72
CA GLY A 131 10.93 3.74 9.71
C GLY A 131 11.51 5.07 9.25
N ILE A 132 10.66 6.08 9.06
CA ILE A 132 11.06 7.42 8.62
C ILE A 132 11.80 8.18 9.73
N ALA A 133 11.27 8.14 10.97
CA ALA A 133 11.93 8.75 12.12
C ALA A 133 13.31 8.13 12.37
N LEU A 134 13.39 6.81 12.27
CA LEU A 134 14.64 6.06 12.44
C LEU A 134 15.66 6.39 11.35
N ALA A 135 15.23 6.56 10.10
CA ALA A 135 16.08 6.98 8.98
C ALA A 135 16.69 8.36 9.24
N GLY A 136 15.87 9.32 9.68
CA GLY A 136 16.34 10.66 10.05
C GLY A 136 17.34 10.64 11.17
N TRP A 137 17.07 9.90 12.25
CA TRP A 137 17.93 9.81 13.42
C TRP A 137 19.25 9.09 13.12
N SER A 138 19.21 7.96 12.42
CA SER A 138 20.39 7.13 12.13
C SER A 138 21.38 7.79 11.17
N SER A 139 20.93 8.78 10.40
CA SER A 139 21.76 9.55 9.47
C SER A 139 22.81 10.43 10.16
N ASN A 140 22.74 10.59 11.49
CA ASN A 140 23.64 11.41 12.30
C ASN A 140 23.88 12.81 11.73
N ASN A 141 22.83 13.40 11.19
CA ASN A 141 22.82 14.74 10.61
C ASN A 141 21.58 15.50 11.11
N LYS A 142 21.78 16.67 11.67
CA LYS A 142 20.70 17.50 12.25
C LYS A 142 19.62 17.88 11.22
N TYR A 143 19.99 18.13 9.97
CA TYR A 143 19.01 18.45 8.91
C TYR A 143 18.20 17.23 8.51
N SER A 144 18.82 16.07 8.40
CA SER A 144 18.13 14.80 8.15
C SER A 144 17.20 14.44 9.30
N LEU A 145 17.63 14.64 10.56
CA LEU A 145 16.77 14.43 11.74
C LEU A 145 15.54 15.34 11.71
N LEU A 146 15.72 16.63 11.46
CA LEU A 146 14.62 17.58 11.36
C LEU A 146 13.66 17.23 10.21
N GLY A 147 14.21 16.80 9.06
CA GLY A 147 13.43 16.32 7.93
C GLY A 147 12.62 15.07 8.27
N GLY A 148 13.23 14.09 8.92
CA GLY A 148 12.57 12.85 9.37
C GLY A 148 11.45 13.11 10.39
N LEU A 149 11.71 13.97 11.38
CA LEU A 149 10.69 14.36 12.37
C LEU A 149 9.53 15.13 11.74
N ARG A 150 9.82 16.04 10.81
CA ARG A 150 8.79 16.78 10.06
C ARG A 150 7.91 15.83 9.24
N ALA A 151 8.53 14.91 8.50
CA ALA A 151 7.80 13.93 7.70
C ALA A 151 6.94 13.01 8.57
N SER A 152 7.47 12.51 9.69
CA SER A 152 6.72 11.68 10.64
C SER A 152 5.54 12.44 11.26
N ALA A 153 5.73 13.71 11.66
CA ALA A 153 4.66 14.54 12.19
C ALA A 153 3.55 14.79 11.16
N GLN A 154 3.91 15.02 9.90
CA GLN A 154 2.94 15.17 8.81
C GLN A 154 2.14 13.88 8.60
N LEU A 155 2.79 12.72 8.51
CA LEU A 155 2.11 11.44 8.34
C LEU A 155 1.11 11.18 9.47
N ILE A 156 1.50 11.31 10.73
CA ILE A 156 0.61 11.13 11.88
C ILE A 156 -0.58 12.10 11.81
N SER A 157 -0.34 13.36 11.40
CA SER A 157 -1.40 14.37 11.29
C SER A 157 -2.43 14.04 10.21
N TYR A 158 -2.03 13.39 9.12
CA TYR A 158 -2.95 12.95 8.06
C TYR A 158 -3.60 11.59 8.35
N GLU A 159 -2.90 10.68 9.03
CA GLU A 159 -3.47 9.39 9.43
C GLU A 159 -4.69 9.57 10.37
N GLN A 160 -4.64 10.48 11.32
CA GLN A 160 -5.72 10.69 12.29
C GLN A 160 -7.09 11.04 11.67
N PRO A 161 -7.22 12.02 10.74
CA PRO A 161 -8.46 12.25 10.02
C PRO A 161 -8.92 11.05 9.19
N MET A 162 -7.99 10.36 8.55
CA MET A 162 -8.25 9.16 7.75
C MET A 162 -8.84 8.03 8.60
N GLU A 163 -8.27 7.75 9.77
CA GLU A 163 -8.78 6.76 10.72
C GLU A 163 -10.21 7.09 11.22
N LYS A 164 -10.45 8.35 11.54
CA LYS A 164 -11.79 8.82 11.96
C LYS A 164 -12.80 8.71 10.82
N ALA A 165 -12.39 8.98 9.58
CA ALA A 165 -13.26 8.80 8.43
C ALA A 165 -13.65 7.33 8.21
N ILE A 166 -12.73 6.39 8.44
CA ILE A 166 -13.00 4.95 8.35
C ILE A 166 -13.98 4.49 9.44
N ALA A 167 -14.06 5.16 10.58
CA ALA A 167 -14.99 4.78 11.64
C ALA A 167 -16.46 4.82 11.18
N ALA A 168 -16.85 5.72 10.29
CA ALA A 168 -18.22 5.83 9.82
C ALA A 168 -18.74 4.58 9.08
N PRO A 169 -18.06 4.02 8.06
CA PRO A 169 -18.47 2.75 7.46
C PRO A 169 -18.38 1.56 8.42
N LEU A 170 -17.47 1.56 9.40
CA LEU A 170 -17.40 0.53 10.43
C LEU A 170 -18.67 0.47 11.29
N LEU A 171 -19.21 1.63 11.68
CA LEU A 171 -20.46 1.71 12.44
C LEU A 171 -21.67 1.21 11.65
N VAL A 172 -21.69 1.43 10.34
CA VAL A 172 -22.80 0.97 9.48
C VAL A 172 -22.75 -0.53 9.24
N LEU A 173 -21.55 -1.06 8.94
CA LEU A 173 -21.36 -2.48 8.63
C LEU A 173 -21.21 -3.37 9.87
N ASN A 174 -20.96 -2.78 11.03
CA ASN A 174 -20.80 -3.45 12.33
C ASN A 174 -19.78 -4.61 12.28
N THR A 175 -18.71 -4.46 11.50
CA THR A 175 -17.64 -5.44 11.39
C THR A 175 -16.29 -4.76 11.22
N LEU A 176 -15.23 -5.42 11.71
CA LEU A 176 -13.83 -4.99 11.55
C LEU A 176 -13.07 -5.87 10.54
N SER A 177 -13.72 -6.92 10.01
CA SER A 177 -13.16 -7.77 8.97
C SER A 177 -13.27 -7.10 7.61
N LEU A 178 -12.14 -6.94 6.92
CA LEU A 178 -12.11 -6.36 5.57
C LEU A 178 -12.95 -7.17 4.56
N ARG A 179 -12.95 -8.49 4.72
CA ARG A 179 -13.75 -9.38 3.87
C ARG A 179 -15.24 -9.17 4.05
N GLU A 180 -15.71 -9.10 5.29
CA GLU A 180 -17.11 -8.85 5.59
C GLU A 180 -17.55 -7.45 5.14
N MET A 181 -16.66 -6.47 5.27
CA MET A 181 -16.92 -5.12 4.74
C MET A 181 -17.10 -5.11 3.22
N VAL A 182 -16.31 -5.89 2.48
CA VAL A 182 -16.45 -6.01 1.02
C VAL A 182 -17.74 -6.74 0.68
N ASN A 183 -18.01 -7.88 1.33
CA ASN A 183 -19.23 -8.67 1.08
C ASN A 183 -20.50 -7.88 1.43
N GLY A 184 -20.48 -7.05 2.48
CA GLY A 184 -21.60 -6.20 2.87
C GLY A 184 -21.96 -5.10 1.86
N GLN A 185 -21.05 -4.82 0.93
CA GLN A 185 -21.23 -3.83 -0.13
C GLN A 185 -21.48 -4.46 -1.51
N GLU A 186 -21.63 -5.78 -1.58
CA GLU A 186 -21.97 -6.47 -2.82
C GLU A 186 -23.40 -6.19 -3.28
N GLY A 187 -23.58 -6.11 -4.63
CA GLY A 187 -24.86 -5.93 -5.28
C GLY A 187 -25.17 -4.49 -5.69
N PHE A 188 -26.38 -4.32 -6.23
CA PHE A 188 -26.87 -3.03 -6.76
C PHE A 188 -28.25 -2.71 -6.19
N TRP A 189 -28.50 -1.44 -5.93
CA TRP A 189 -29.84 -0.90 -5.69
C TRP A 189 -30.46 -0.49 -7.03
N PHE A 190 -31.73 -0.84 -7.23
CA PHE A 190 -32.47 -0.55 -8.47
C PHE A 190 -31.76 -1.00 -9.76
N GLY A 191 -30.81 -1.96 -9.67
CA GLY A 191 -30.10 -2.52 -10.81
C GLY A 191 -28.92 -1.70 -11.35
N PHE A 192 -28.67 -0.47 -10.89
CA PHE A 192 -27.61 0.40 -11.41
C PHE A 192 -26.79 1.15 -10.34
N ILE A 193 -27.29 1.34 -9.13
CA ILE A 193 -26.56 2.02 -8.04
C ILE A 193 -25.87 0.95 -7.19
N PRO A 194 -24.53 0.96 -7.07
CA PRO A 194 -23.83 0.00 -6.22
C PRO A 194 -24.21 0.20 -4.75
N LYS A 195 -24.31 -0.89 -3.99
CA LYS A 195 -24.63 -0.89 -2.57
C LYS A 195 -23.48 -0.41 -1.69
N TRP A 196 -22.71 0.55 -2.14
CA TRP A 196 -21.61 1.10 -1.34
C TRP A 196 -22.15 1.90 -0.15
N THR A 197 -21.46 1.79 0.97
CA THR A 197 -21.83 2.50 2.21
C THR A 197 -21.96 4.01 2.01
N VAL A 198 -21.20 4.59 1.08
CA VAL A 198 -21.29 6.01 0.71
C VAL A 198 -22.71 6.42 0.32
N PHE A 199 -23.48 5.53 -0.33
CA PHE A 199 -24.86 5.80 -0.77
C PHE A 199 -25.92 5.39 0.25
N GLN A 200 -25.56 4.57 1.26
CA GLN A 200 -26.53 4.02 2.22
C GLN A 200 -27.02 5.04 3.24
N THR A 201 -26.14 5.88 3.74
CA THR A 201 -26.45 6.85 4.82
C THR A 201 -25.96 8.26 4.45
N LEU A 202 -26.49 8.78 3.33
CA LEU A 202 -26.27 10.17 2.96
C LEU A 202 -26.90 11.12 3.99
N PRO A 203 -26.23 12.25 4.38
CA PRO A 203 -24.95 12.77 3.86
C PRO A 203 -23.70 12.33 4.64
N LEU A 204 -23.87 11.63 5.77
CA LEU A 204 -22.79 11.34 6.72
C LEU A 204 -21.62 10.55 6.09
N GLN A 205 -21.95 9.49 5.36
CA GLN A 205 -20.93 8.65 4.70
C GLN A 205 -20.22 9.38 3.56
N LEU A 206 -20.92 10.27 2.87
CA LEU A 206 -20.30 11.11 1.85
C LEU A 206 -19.26 12.05 2.44
N VAL A 207 -19.56 12.68 3.57
CA VAL A 207 -18.61 13.54 4.28
C VAL A 207 -17.39 12.73 4.75
N SER A 208 -17.59 11.54 5.32
CA SER A 208 -16.49 10.65 5.70
C SER A 208 -15.62 10.25 4.50
N PHE A 209 -16.24 9.92 3.37
CA PHE A 209 -15.52 9.60 2.15
C PHE A 209 -14.68 10.79 1.64
N LEU A 210 -15.24 12.00 1.65
CA LEU A 210 -14.51 13.21 1.25
C LEU A 210 -13.35 13.51 2.22
N VAL A 211 -13.56 13.36 3.53
CA VAL A 211 -12.48 13.51 4.53
C VAL A 211 -11.37 12.51 4.28
N TYR A 212 -11.72 11.23 4.02
CA TYR A 212 -10.75 10.19 3.69
C TYR A 212 -9.95 10.50 2.41
N LEU A 213 -10.59 11.11 1.42
CA LEU A 213 -9.98 11.46 0.14
C LEU A 213 -9.02 12.65 0.22
N ILE A 214 -9.27 13.57 1.18
CA ILE A 214 -8.46 14.78 1.38
C ILE A 214 -7.29 14.51 2.35
N ALA A 215 -7.47 13.57 3.29
CA ALA A 215 -6.45 13.17 4.25
C ALA A 215 -5.36 12.30 3.60
#